data_a432f1fc274c74bd36adb2fdd38563e8
#
_entry.id   a432f1fc274c74bd36adb2fdd38563e8
#
_cell.length_a   1.000
_cell.length_b   1.000
_cell.length_c   1.000
_cell.angle_alpha   90.00
_cell.angle_beta   90.00
_cell.angle_gamma   90.00
#
_symmetry.space_group_name_H-M   'P 1'
#
loop_
_entity.id
_entity.type
_entity.pdbx_description
1 polymer ?
#
loop_
_entity_poly.entity_id
_entity_poly.type
_entity_poly.pdbx_seq_one_letter_code
_entity_poly.pdbx_strand_id
1 'polypeptide(L)'
;ALRTPGASGMLYPREITYDGGKVGNWYIGADVFYGPLVDCFCRLIDESIMPDDNENVAADVGKTNGSASITVNCVDEELLKQGLRAYIIAAAMSTIRSGKLGPSTAAGMTFRSVDEIKSKVAPVTSMLIHPSADLDDHFSVKDAITYWWDGEGGKTGEGVISDLESLRQVWIHQYEDYRTSATRIAKEYADRFDIVDAPAWSEVEEVIRREIVPCTRIDVINSRPDSDERPQFDPRADSCGAWHLPVNQSSIFISGNVMSRGLTLE
;
A
#
# COMPACT_ATOMS: atom_id res chain seq x y z
N ALA A 1 -12.09 19.29 2.27
CA ALA A 1 -11.85 19.80 0.90
C ALA A 1 -11.22 21.19 1.00
N LEU A 2 -10.00 21.33 0.52
CA LEU A 2 -9.31 22.60 0.45
C LEU A 2 -10.00 23.47 -0.62
N ARG A 3 -10.66 24.51 -0.18
CA ARG A 3 -11.05 25.59 -1.09
C ARG A 3 -9.82 26.42 -1.39
N THR A 4 -9.36 26.42 -2.61
CA THR A 4 -8.47 27.50 -3.05
C THR A 4 -9.23 28.81 -2.97
N PRO A 5 -8.71 29.84 -2.30
CA PRO A 5 -9.29 31.18 -2.38
C PRO A 5 -9.23 31.58 -3.86
N GLY A 6 -10.38 31.52 -4.50
CA GLY A 6 -10.43 31.55 -5.93
C GLY A 6 -10.35 32.95 -6.49
N ALA A 7 -9.67 33.06 -7.60
CA ALA A 7 -10.05 34.06 -8.57
C ALA A 7 -11.48 33.75 -9.05
N SER A 8 -12.30 34.76 -9.19
CA SER A 8 -13.66 34.67 -9.72
C SER A 8 -13.66 33.87 -11.02
N GLY A 9 -14.44 32.81 -11.06
CA GLY A 9 -14.53 31.89 -12.21
C GLY A 9 -13.67 30.65 -12.17
N MET A 10 -12.83 30.46 -11.14
CA MET A 10 -12.16 29.18 -10.91
C MET A 10 -13.08 28.20 -10.16
N LEU A 11 -13.12 26.99 -10.65
CA LEU A 11 -13.77 25.88 -9.98
C LEU A 11 -13.02 25.56 -8.70
N TYR A 12 -13.74 25.40 -7.60
CA TYR A 12 -13.13 25.00 -6.36
C TYR A 12 -12.75 23.52 -6.41
N PRO A 13 -11.68 23.11 -5.72
CA PRO A 13 -11.28 21.71 -5.62
C PRO A 13 -12.41 20.76 -5.25
N ARG A 14 -13.37 21.20 -4.44
CA ARG A 14 -14.54 20.39 -4.11
C ARG A 14 -15.39 20.10 -5.34
N GLU A 15 -15.62 21.09 -6.21
CA GLU A 15 -16.45 20.93 -7.41
C GLU A 15 -15.76 20.07 -8.45
N ILE A 16 -14.42 20.11 -8.48
CA ILE A 16 -13.61 19.32 -9.41
C ILE A 16 -13.32 17.93 -8.82
N THR A 17 -12.89 17.88 -7.57
CA THR A 17 -12.37 16.65 -6.95
C THR A 17 -13.42 15.85 -6.18
N TYR A 18 -14.49 16.51 -5.76
CA TYR A 18 -15.55 15.85 -4.99
C TYR A 18 -16.83 15.62 -5.81
N ASP A 19 -17.33 16.67 -6.44
CA ASP A 19 -18.57 16.62 -7.23
C ASP A 19 -18.36 16.27 -8.72
N GLY A 20 -17.16 16.07 -9.15
CA GLY A 20 -16.56 15.74 -10.44
C GLY A 20 -17.39 15.71 -11.71
N GLY A 21 -18.61 15.32 -11.63
CA GLY A 21 -19.46 15.10 -12.78
C GLY A 21 -20.07 16.37 -13.41
N LYS A 22 -19.97 17.53 -12.75
CA LYS A 22 -20.62 18.75 -13.20
C LYS A 22 -19.77 19.61 -14.14
N VAL A 23 -18.48 19.31 -14.24
CA VAL A 23 -17.52 20.10 -14.98
C VAL A 23 -16.99 19.33 -16.16
N GLY A 24 -17.71 19.38 -17.25
CA GLY A 24 -17.22 18.95 -18.57
C GLY A 24 -16.77 17.49 -18.66
N ASN A 25 -17.08 16.66 -17.69
CA ASN A 25 -16.71 15.24 -17.64
C ASN A 25 -15.19 14.93 -17.75
N TRP A 26 -14.34 15.87 -17.38
CA TRP A 26 -12.89 15.71 -17.47
C TRP A 26 -12.29 14.98 -16.27
N TYR A 27 -12.94 15.10 -15.13
CA TYR A 27 -12.46 14.59 -13.86
C TYR A 27 -13.58 13.86 -13.11
N ILE A 28 -13.27 12.73 -12.52
CA ILE A 28 -14.19 12.02 -11.65
C ILE A 28 -13.86 12.42 -10.22
N GLY A 29 -14.84 13.00 -9.54
CA GLY A 29 -14.67 13.51 -8.20
C GLY A 29 -14.48 12.40 -7.16
N ALA A 30 -13.87 12.75 -6.06
CA ALA A 30 -13.61 11.84 -4.96
C ALA A 30 -14.90 11.25 -4.35
N ASP A 31 -16.02 11.95 -4.42
CA ASP A 31 -17.32 11.46 -3.95
C ASP A 31 -17.82 10.23 -4.72
N VAL A 32 -17.44 10.10 -5.99
CA VAL A 32 -17.77 8.91 -6.80
C VAL A 32 -17.04 7.68 -6.25
N PHE A 33 -15.81 7.84 -5.77
CA PHE A 33 -14.99 6.76 -5.22
C PHE A 33 -15.23 6.56 -3.73
N TYR A 34 -15.31 7.62 -2.95
CA TYR A 34 -15.31 7.56 -1.48
C TYR A 34 -16.69 7.82 -0.87
N GLY A 35 -17.65 8.34 -1.59
CA GLY A 35 -19.02 8.53 -1.13
C GLY A 35 -19.76 7.20 -1.02
N PRO A 36 -20.36 6.74 -2.13
CA PRO A 36 -21.14 5.49 -2.10
C PRO A 36 -20.29 4.21 -2.06
N LEU A 37 -18.96 4.31 -2.20
CA LEU A 37 -17.99 3.21 -2.19
C LEU A 37 -17.07 3.26 -0.97
N VAL A 38 -17.42 4.01 0.05
CA VAL A 38 -16.62 4.14 1.27
C VAL A 38 -16.27 2.76 1.84
N ASP A 39 -17.20 1.83 1.85
CA ASP A 39 -16.99 0.47 2.36
C ASP A 39 -16.02 -0.36 1.50
N CYS A 40 -15.77 0.04 0.25
CA CYS A 40 -14.85 -0.65 -0.65
C CYS A 40 -13.43 -0.08 -0.61
N PHE A 41 -13.30 1.24 -0.53
CA PHE A 41 -12.00 1.93 -0.63
C PHE A 41 -11.54 2.54 0.69
N CYS A 42 -12.47 2.83 1.60
CA CYS A 42 -12.18 3.35 2.93
C CYS A 42 -12.83 2.46 3.97
N ARG A 43 -12.03 1.77 4.75
CA ARG A 43 -12.49 1.07 5.94
C ARG A 43 -12.27 1.97 7.15
N LEU A 44 -13.35 2.34 7.81
CA LEU A 44 -13.26 3.03 9.10
C LEU A 44 -12.92 1.98 10.16
N ILE A 45 -11.91 2.28 10.96
CA ILE A 45 -11.60 1.52 12.16
C ILE A 45 -12.52 2.07 13.25
N ASP A 46 -13.22 1.18 13.96
CA ASP A 46 -14.03 1.57 15.11
C ASP A 46 -13.10 2.13 16.21
N GLU A 47 -13.35 3.36 16.67
CA GLU A 47 -12.57 4.00 17.72
C GLU A 47 -12.55 3.18 19.03
N SER A 48 -13.55 2.32 19.25
CA SER A 48 -13.58 1.40 20.39
C SER A 48 -12.50 0.31 20.34
N ILE A 49 -11.87 0.10 19.20
CA ILE A 49 -10.79 -0.86 18.97
C ILE A 49 -9.40 -0.19 19.13
N MET A 50 -9.37 1.14 19.12
CA MET A 50 -8.13 1.88 19.32
C MET A 50 -7.75 1.85 20.82
N PRO A 51 -6.49 1.56 21.14
CA PRO A 51 -6.02 1.65 22.53
C PRO A 51 -6.26 3.06 23.08
N ASP A 52 -6.68 3.13 24.31
CA ASP A 52 -6.93 4.41 24.97
C ASP A 52 -5.59 5.13 25.19
N ASP A 53 -5.38 6.29 24.57
CA ASP A 53 -4.13 7.08 24.64
C ASP A 53 -3.72 7.48 26.07
N ASN A 54 -4.56 7.17 27.09
CA ASN A 54 -4.36 7.54 28.47
C ASN A 54 -3.82 6.42 29.38
N GLU A 55 -3.70 5.19 28.90
CA GLU A 55 -3.05 4.14 29.68
C GLU A 55 -1.55 4.06 29.34
N ASN A 56 -0.74 4.69 30.20
CA ASN A 56 0.69 4.38 30.32
C ASN A 56 0.85 2.92 30.78
N VAL A 57 0.58 1.96 29.92
CA VAL A 57 0.87 0.56 30.17
C VAL A 57 2.34 0.34 29.82
N ALA A 58 3.18 0.37 30.84
CA ALA A 58 4.55 -0.12 30.72
C ALA A 58 4.50 -1.52 30.07
N ALA A 59 5.29 -1.71 29.04
CA ALA A 59 5.42 -2.99 28.36
C ALA A 59 5.81 -4.08 29.34
N ASP A 60 4.85 -4.86 29.79
CA ASP A 60 5.09 -6.03 30.61
C ASP A 60 5.44 -7.20 29.68
N VAL A 61 6.71 -7.50 29.58
CA VAL A 61 7.21 -8.66 28.85
C VAL A 61 6.87 -9.92 29.65
N GLY A 62 5.61 -10.28 29.63
CA GLY A 62 5.10 -11.51 30.20
C GLY A 62 5.55 -12.72 29.39
N LYS A 63 6.57 -13.43 29.86
CA LYS A 63 6.88 -14.77 29.39
C LYS A 63 5.76 -15.73 29.76
N THR A 64 4.82 -15.93 28.86
CA THR A 64 3.89 -17.05 28.92
C THR A 64 4.33 -18.12 27.90
N ASN A 65 4.35 -19.34 28.36
CA ASN A 65 4.83 -20.55 27.70
C ASN A 65 4.46 -20.64 26.21
N GLY A 66 5.46 -20.62 25.34
CA GLY A 66 5.47 -21.32 24.07
C GLY A 66 4.96 -20.59 22.83
N SER A 67 4.51 -19.32 22.90
CA SER A 67 4.25 -18.53 21.69
C SER A 67 4.56 -17.07 22.00
N ALA A 68 5.56 -16.52 21.38
CA ALA A 68 5.88 -15.10 21.52
C ALA A 68 4.85 -14.29 20.70
N SER A 69 3.75 -13.89 21.34
CA SER A 69 2.88 -12.87 20.75
C SER A 69 3.55 -11.51 20.97
N ILE A 70 3.95 -10.87 19.90
CA ILE A 70 4.37 -9.45 19.94
C ILE A 70 3.10 -8.64 19.96
N THR A 71 2.70 -8.17 21.14
CA THR A 71 1.56 -7.26 21.26
C THR A 71 2.03 -5.86 20.91
N VAL A 72 1.53 -5.30 19.82
CA VAL A 72 1.73 -3.90 19.45
C VAL A 72 0.59 -3.11 20.07
N ASN A 73 0.88 -2.34 21.10
CA ASN A 73 -0.16 -1.62 21.87
C ASN A 73 -0.85 -0.48 21.11
N CYS A 74 -0.27 -0.03 19.99
CA CYS A 74 -0.76 1.12 19.23
C CYS A 74 -1.60 0.76 17.99
N VAL A 75 -1.70 -0.52 17.61
CA VAL A 75 -2.44 -0.97 16.43
C VAL A 75 -3.08 -2.34 16.69
N ASP A 76 -4.32 -2.51 16.27
CA ASP A 76 -4.94 -3.82 16.23
C ASP A 76 -4.22 -4.71 15.22
N GLU A 77 -3.69 -5.85 15.69
CA GLU A 77 -2.86 -6.75 14.90
C GLU A 77 -3.62 -7.34 13.70
N GLU A 78 -4.89 -7.69 13.86
CA GLU A 78 -5.66 -8.30 12.78
C GLU A 78 -6.03 -7.25 11.72
N LEU A 79 -6.34 -6.02 12.11
CA LEU A 79 -6.55 -4.91 11.17
C LEU A 79 -5.28 -4.57 10.40
N LEU A 80 -4.13 -4.60 11.07
CA LEU A 80 -2.84 -4.43 10.43
C LEU A 80 -2.60 -5.52 9.37
N LYS A 81 -2.80 -6.78 9.72
CA LYS A 81 -2.69 -7.92 8.78
C LYS A 81 -3.65 -7.80 7.60
N GLN A 82 -4.89 -7.37 7.83
CA GLN A 82 -5.84 -7.14 6.76
C GLN A 82 -5.36 -6.04 5.79
N GLY A 83 -4.82 -4.94 6.30
CA GLY A 83 -4.21 -3.88 5.49
C GLY A 83 -3.02 -4.39 4.68
N LEU A 84 -2.14 -5.18 5.28
CA LEU A 84 -0.98 -5.78 4.62
C LEU A 84 -1.40 -6.77 3.53
N ARG A 85 -2.39 -7.63 3.80
CA ARG A 85 -2.95 -8.54 2.81
C ARG A 85 -3.55 -7.79 1.62
N ALA A 86 -4.28 -6.70 1.89
CA ALA A 86 -4.85 -5.86 0.86
C ALA A 86 -3.77 -5.21 -0.02
N TYR A 87 -2.68 -4.72 0.57
CA TYR A 87 -1.54 -4.17 -0.15
C TYR A 87 -0.88 -5.23 -1.04
N ILE A 88 -0.58 -6.41 -0.52
CA ILE A 88 0.07 -7.49 -1.27
C ILE A 88 -0.75 -7.86 -2.51
N ILE A 89 -2.07 -7.98 -2.34
CA ILE A 89 -2.99 -8.30 -3.44
C ILE A 89 -3.02 -7.16 -4.46
N ALA A 90 -3.12 -5.91 -4.01
CA ALA A 90 -3.12 -4.74 -4.89
C ALA A 90 -1.83 -4.65 -5.70
N ALA A 91 -0.67 -4.90 -5.08
CA ALA A 91 0.63 -4.90 -5.74
C ALA A 91 0.73 -6.03 -6.80
N ALA A 92 0.28 -7.24 -6.46
CA ALA A 92 0.24 -8.35 -7.41
C ALA A 92 -0.69 -8.05 -8.60
N MET A 93 -1.89 -7.56 -8.33
CA MET A 93 -2.87 -7.17 -9.35
C MET A 93 -2.33 -6.05 -10.26
N SER A 94 -1.66 -5.06 -9.72
CA SER A 94 -1.01 -3.98 -10.47
C SER A 94 0.07 -4.53 -11.41
N THR A 95 0.89 -5.46 -10.90
CA THR A 95 1.93 -6.13 -11.69
C THR A 95 1.33 -6.90 -12.86
N ILE A 96 0.32 -7.74 -12.63
CA ILE A 96 -0.37 -8.52 -13.67
C ILE A 96 -0.99 -7.60 -14.72
N ARG A 97 -1.75 -6.60 -14.30
CA ARG A 97 -2.43 -5.66 -15.20
C ARG A 97 -1.48 -4.84 -16.06
N SER A 98 -0.29 -4.57 -15.56
CA SER A 98 0.72 -3.85 -16.33
C SER A 98 1.20 -4.65 -17.57
N GLY A 99 1.11 -5.98 -17.54
CA GLY A 99 1.66 -6.87 -18.56
C GLY A 99 3.18 -6.78 -18.69
N LYS A 100 3.86 -6.26 -17.65
CA LYS A 100 5.30 -5.98 -17.67
C LYS A 100 6.03 -6.90 -16.70
N LEU A 101 7.37 -6.83 -16.72
CA LEU A 101 8.22 -7.56 -15.78
C LEU A 101 7.90 -7.17 -14.35
N GLY A 102 7.75 -8.15 -13.48
CA GLY A 102 7.59 -7.92 -12.06
C GLY A 102 8.86 -7.37 -11.42
N PRO A 103 8.71 -6.77 -10.22
CA PRO A 103 9.81 -6.08 -9.55
C PRO A 103 10.97 -7.02 -9.18
N SER A 104 10.70 -8.25 -8.77
CA SER A 104 11.74 -9.23 -8.41
C SER A 104 12.47 -9.76 -9.65
N THR A 105 11.74 -10.07 -10.70
CA THR A 105 12.33 -10.50 -12.00
C THR A 105 13.21 -9.41 -12.60
N ALA A 106 12.80 -8.15 -12.49
CA ALA A 106 13.57 -7.02 -13.00
C ALA A 106 14.72 -6.59 -12.06
N ALA A 107 14.72 -7.04 -10.80
CA ALA A 107 15.80 -6.76 -9.87
C ALA A 107 17.14 -7.29 -10.38
N GLY A 108 18.17 -6.46 -10.34
CA GLY A 108 19.50 -6.79 -10.87
C GLY A 108 19.65 -6.66 -12.39
N MET A 109 18.58 -6.37 -13.12
CA MET A 109 18.69 -6.01 -14.54
C MET A 109 19.20 -4.58 -14.71
N THR A 110 19.85 -4.34 -15.84
CA THR A 110 20.28 -3.00 -16.26
C THR A 110 19.51 -2.55 -17.50
N PHE A 111 19.25 -1.27 -17.59
CA PHE A 111 18.46 -0.66 -18.65
C PHE A 111 19.25 0.49 -19.28
N ARG A 112 18.85 0.90 -20.48
CA ARG A 112 19.51 1.99 -21.23
C ARG A 112 18.99 3.37 -20.86
N SER A 113 17.77 3.43 -20.34
CA SER A 113 17.10 4.70 -19.97
C SER A 113 15.97 4.48 -18.99
N VAL A 114 15.51 5.57 -18.38
CA VAL A 114 14.29 5.61 -17.54
C VAL A 114 13.06 5.17 -18.34
N ASP A 115 12.96 5.59 -19.60
CA ASP A 115 11.82 5.23 -20.45
C ASP A 115 11.77 3.73 -20.74
N GLU A 116 12.94 3.10 -20.87
CA GLU A 116 13.00 1.65 -21.01
C GLU A 116 12.48 0.95 -19.74
N ILE A 117 12.86 1.42 -18.56
CA ILE A 117 12.32 0.90 -17.28
C ILE A 117 10.81 1.08 -17.25
N LYS A 118 10.31 2.28 -17.49
CA LYS A 118 8.86 2.60 -17.46
C LYS A 118 8.08 1.75 -18.48
N SER A 119 8.67 1.39 -19.60
CA SER A 119 8.00 0.58 -20.62
C SER A 119 8.00 -0.92 -20.29
N LYS A 120 9.03 -1.42 -19.63
CA LYS A 120 9.26 -2.86 -19.43
C LYS A 120 8.94 -3.39 -18.04
N VAL A 121 9.00 -2.54 -17.02
CA VAL A 121 8.84 -2.93 -15.61
C VAL A 121 7.52 -2.43 -15.07
N ALA A 122 6.90 -3.23 -14.21
CA ALA A 122 5.67 -2.87 -13.52
C ALA A 122 5.88 -1.60 -12.69
N PRO A 123 4.81 -0.81 -12.48
CA PRO A 123 4.92 0.42 -11.71
C PRO A 123 5.33 0.15 -10.26
N VAL A 124 5.89 1.15 -9.63
CA VAL A 124 6.18 1.16 -8.19
C VAL A 124 4.89 0.97 -7.40
N THR A 125 4.96 0.20 -6.34
CA THR A 125 3.85 0.02 -5.39
C THR A 125 4.30 0.37 -3.98
N SER A 126 3.48 1.11 -3.26
CA SER A 126 3.81 1.47 -1.89
C SER A 126 2.58 1.49 -0.98
N MET A 127 2.81 1.23 0.31
CA MET A 127 1.84 1.37 1.39
C MET A 127 2.45 2.27 2.46
N LEU A 128 1.65 3.16 3.02
CA LEU A 128 2.02 3.96 4.19
C LEU A 128 1.18 3.52 5.39
N ILE A 129 1.86 3.25 6.48
CA ILE A 129 1.27 2.98 7.80
C ILE A 129 1.63 4.12 8.73
N HIS A 130 0.63 4.73 9.32
CA HIS A 130 0.79 5.78 10.33
C HIS A 130 0.19 5.30 11.65
N PRO A 131 0.96 4.58 12.49
CA PRO A 131 0.41 3.97 13.70
C PRO A 131 0.10 5.02 14.79
N SER A 132 1.02 5.93 15.02
CA SER A 132 0.92 6.97 16.05
C SER A 132 1.90 8.11 15.78
N ALA A 133 1.94 9.11 16.67
CA ALA A 133 2.96 10.16 16.69
C ALA A 133 4.24 9.72 17.41
N ASP A 134 4.19 8.65 18.20
CA ASP A 134 5.34 8.13 18.94
C ASP A 134 6.32 7.40 18.00
N LEU A 135 7.59 7.74 18.12
CA LEU A 135 8.64 7.19 17.26
C LEU A 135 8.98 5.73 17.60
N ASP A 136 8.77 5.31 18.84
CA ASP A 136 9.02 3.93 19.28
C ASP A 136 7.95 2.97 18.74
N ASP A 137 6.72 3.45 18.60
CA ASP A 137 5.63 2.69 17.98
C ASP A 137 5.94 2.32 16.54
N HIS A 138 6.65 3.18 15.80
CA HIS A 138 7.03 2.90 14.42
C HIS A 138 7.92 1.66 14.33
N PHE A 139 8.88 1.50 15.24
CA PHE A 139 9.76 0.33 15.27
C PHE A 139 9.01 -0.90 15.75
N SER A 140 8.17 -0.78 16.76
CA SER A 140 7.32 -1.88 17.25
C SER A 140 6.40 -2.43 16.15
N VAL A 141 5.82 -1.54 15.34
CA VAL A 141 5.00 -1.93 14.17
C VAL A 141 5.86 -2.59 13.10
N LYS A 142 7.08 -2.07 12.82
CA LYS A 142 8.03 -2.72 11.91
C LYS A 142 8.34 -4.15 12.36
N ASP A 143 8.65 -4.33 13.63
CA ASP A 143 8.97 -5.64 14.18
C ASP A 143 7.80 -6.62 14.06
N ALA A 144 6.57 -6.17 14.36
CA ALA A 144 5.36 -6.97 14.21
C ALA A 144 5.11 -7.36 12.74
N ILE A 145 5.28 -6.41 11.80
CA ILE A 145 5.13 -6.68 10.38
C ILE A 145 6.21 -7.67 9.91
N THR A 146 7.46 -7.46 10.30
CA THR A 146 8.58 -8.32 9.92
C THR A 146 8.37 -9.74 10.45
N TYR A 147 7.93 -9.86 11.71
CA TYR A 147 7.62 -11.16 12.30
C TYR A 147 6.49 -11.90 11.55
N TRP A 148 5.41 -11.21 11.22
CA TRP A 148 4.34 -11.78 10.40
C TRP A 148 4.81 -12.12 8.99
N TRP A 149 5.64 -11.25 8.40
CA TRP A 149 6.14 -11.42 7.03
C TRP A 149 7.04 -12.62 6.88
N ASP A 150 7.97 -12.80 7.81
CA ASP A 150 8.99 -13.85 7.77
C ASP A 150 8.57 -15.14 8.50
N GLY A 151 7.58 -15.05 9.39
CA GLY A 151 7.11 -16.16 10.21
C GLY A 151 8.10 -16.58 11.28
N GLU A 152 7.77 -17.61 12.05
CA GLU A 152 8.58 -18.11 13.16
C GLU A 152 9.99 -18.58 12.73
N GLY A 153 10.14 -19.03 11.50
CA GLY A 153 11.42 -19.48 10.94
C GLY A 153 12.40 -18.37 10.57
N GLY A 154 11.93 -17.11 10.55
CA GLY A 154 12.72 -15.93 10.21
C GLY A 154 13.26 -15.93 8.78
N LYS A 155 12.69 -16.73 7.89
CA LYS A 155 13.03 -16.70 6.48
C LYS A 155 12.11 -15.74 5.74
N THR A 156 12.73 -14.86 4.97
CA THR A 156 12.03 -13.80 4.26
C THR A 156 10.81 -14.30 3.49
N GLY A 157 9.64 -13.82 3.91
CA GLY A 157 8.36 -14.08 3.27
C GLY A 157 7.69 -15.41 3.59
N GLU A 158 8.29 -16.31 4.40
CA GLU A 158 7.65 -17.59 4.74
C GLU A 158 6.31 -17.41 5.48
N GLY A 159 6.18 -16.38 6.32
CA GLY A 159 4.95 -16.05 7.01
C GLY A 159 3.82 -15.68 6.05
N VAL A 160 4.10 -14.80 5.09
CA VAL A 160 3.13 -14.43 4.03
C VAL A 160 2.73 -15.64 3.20
N ILE A 161 3.69 -16.51 2.86
CA ILE A 161 3.41 -17.71 2.08
C ILE A 161 2.55 -18.71 2.88
N SER A 162 2.70 -18.75 4.18
CA SER A 162 1.85 -19.58 5.06
C SER A 162 0.44 -18.99 5.22
N ASP A 163 0.24 -17.71 4.98
CA ASP A 163 -1.03 -16.99 5.10
C ASP A 163 -1.82 -16.86 3.77
N LEU A 164 -1.43 -17.60 2.73
CA LEU A 164 -2.03 -17.48 1.38
C LEU A 164 -3.53 -17.74 1.34
N GLU A 165 -4.08 -18.56 2.21
CA GLU A 165 -5.53 -18.77 2.25
C GLU A 165 -6.25 -17.52 2.74
N SER A 166 -5.71 -16.81 3.75
CA SER A 166 -6.25 -15.54 4.20
C SER A 166 -6.13 -14.46 3.11
N LEU A 167 -5.00 -14.43 2.39
CA LEU A 167 -4.82 -13.56 1.22
C LEU A 167 -5.87 -13.84 0.15
N ARG A 168 -6.15 -15.11 -0.12
CA ARG A 168 -7.19 -15.51 -1.08
C ARG A 168 -8.58 -15.02 -0.67
N GLN A 169 -8.92 -15.11 0.61
CA GLN A 169 -10.20 -14.59 1.11
C GLN A 169 -10.29 -13.07 0.92
N VAL A 170 -9.24 -12.33 1.24
CA VAL A 170 -9.19 -10.88 0.99
C VAL A 170 -9.31 -10.57 -0.50
N TRP A 171 -8.66 -11.35 -1.38
CA TRP A 171 -8.77 -11.21 -2.83
C TRP A 171 -10.21 -11.39 -3.33
N ILE A 172 -10.90 -12.45 -2.85
CA ILE A 172 -12.30 -12.71 -3.22
C ILE A 172 -13.17 -11.52 -2.85
N HIS A 173 -13.09 -11.06 -1.59
CA HIS A 173 -13.91 -9.95 -1.10
C HIS A 173 -13.61 -8.63 -1.82
N GLN A 174 -12.34 -8.27 -1.94
CA GLN A 174 -11.96 -7.04 -2.64
C GLN A 174 -12.37 -7.05 -4.11
N TYR A 175 -12.28 -8.21 -4.75
CA TYR A 175 -12.66 -8.33 -6.14
C TYR A 175 -14.17 -8.25 -6.35
N GLU A 176 -14.94 -8.91 -5.51
CA GLU A 176 -16.42 -8.84 -5.56
C GLU A 176 -16.89 -7.41 -5.31
N ASP A 177 -16.35 -6.75 -4.28
CA ASP A 177 -16.63 -5.36 -3.96
C ASP A 177 -16.22 -4.44 -5.11
N TYR A 178 -15.01 -4.62 -5.66
CA TYR A 178 -14.52 -3.87 -6.81
C TYR A 178 -15.42 -4.07 -8.03
N ARG A 179 -15.80 -5.30 -8.38
CA ARG A 179 -16.64 -5.59 -9.53
C ARG A 179 -18.00 -4.93 -9.43
N THR A 180 -18.63 -4.99 -8.26
CA THR A 180 -19.89 -4.32 -7.99
C THR A 180 -19.78 -2.82 -8.17
N SER A 181 -18.73 -2.23 -7.61
CA SER A 181 -18.45 -0.80 -7.65
C SER A 181 -18.05 -0.33 -9.05
N ALA A 182 -17.18 -1.06 -9.73
CA ALA A 182 -16.75 -0.78 -11.09
C ALA A 182 -17.92 -0.86 -12.08
N THR A 183 -18.82 -1.83 -11.93
CA THR A 183 -20.02 -1.96 -12.77
C THR A 183 -20.93 -0.73 -12.63
N ARG A 184 -21.08 -0.20 -11.42
CA ARG A 184 -21.88 1.00 -11.19
C ARG A 184 -21.21 2.23 -11.79
N ILE A 185 -19.90 2.42 -11.56
CA ILE A 185 -19.14 3.54 -12.10
C ILE A 185 -19.11 3.47 -13.63
N ALA A 186 -18.88 2.30 -14.21
CA ALA A 186 -18.88 2.10 -15.66
C ALA A 186 -20.24 2.39 -16.29
N LYS A 187 -21.35 2.13 -15.61
CA LYS A 187 -22.69 2.48 -16.11
C LYS A 187 -22.89 3.98 -16.23
N GLU A 188 -22.28 4.77 -15.35
CA GLU A 188 -22.38 6.23 -15.34
C GLU A 188 -21.31 6.90 -16.21
N TYR A 189 -20.14 6.27 -16.35
CA TYR A 189 -18.95 6.80 -17.03
C TYR A 189 -18.38 5.80 -18.05
N ALA A 190 -19.24 5.11 -18.78
CA ALA A 190 -18.91 3.97 -19.66
C ALA A 190 -17.83 4.26 -20.74
N ASP A 191 -17.63 5.53 -21.08
CA ASP A 191 -16.62 5.99 -22.02
C ASP A 191 -15.22 6.13 -21.43
N ARG A 192 -15.06 5.88 -20.12
CA ARG A 192 -13.81 6.14 -19.39
C ARG A 192 -13.27 4.95 -18.60
N PHE A 193 -14.07 3.91 -18.44
CA PHE A 193 -13.68 2.73 -17.65
C PHE A 193 -13.85 1.47 -18.47
N ASP A 194 -12.75 0.79 -18.66
CA ASP A 194 -12.78 -0.61 -19.05
C ASP A 194 -12.87 -1.47 -17.78
N ILE A 195 -13.94 -2.22 -17.65
CA ILE A 195 -14.03 -3.23 -16.61
C ILE A 195 -13.17 -4.40 -17.06
N VAL A 196 -12.01 -4.51 -16.45
CA VAL A 196 -11.11 -5.63 -16.71
C VAL A 196 -11.47 -6.78 -15.77
N ASP A 197 -11.60 -7.98 -16.31
CA ASP A 197 -11.82 -9.17 -15.51
C ASP A 197 -10.64 -9.40 -14.54
N ALA A 198 -10.94 -9.99 -13.37
CA ALA A 198 -9.87 -10.35 -12.46
C ALA A 198 -9.01 -11.47 -13.04
N PRO A 199 -7.71 -11.42 -12.81
CA PRO A 199 -6.87 -12.57 -13.06
C PRO A 199 -7.30 -13.74 -12.16
N ALA A 200 -6.99 -14.96 -12.59
CA ALA A 200 -7.25 -16.14 -11.76
C ALA A 200 -6.41 -16.08 -10.46
N TRP A 201 -6.94 -16.61 -9.37
CA TRP A 201 -6.18 -16.65 -8.10
C TRP A 201 -4.79 -17.29 -8.26
N SER A 202 -4.68 -18.36 -9.05
CA SER A 202 -3.39 -19.02 -9.30
C SER A 202 -2.34 -18.09 -9.91
N GLU A 203 -2.76 -17.14 -10.74
CA GLU A 203 -1.86 -16.13 -11.32
C GLU A 203 -1.47 -15.09 -10.28
N VAL A 204 -2.44 -14.64 -9.47
CA VAL A 204 -2.18 -13.71 -8.36
C VAL A 204 -1.23 -14.33 -7.34
N GLU A 205 -1.46 -15.58 -6.94
CA GLU A 205 -0.60 -16.33 -6.02
C GLU A 205 0.83 -16.46 -6.57
N GLU A 206 0.98 -16.78 -7.85
CA GLU A 206 2.30 -16.91 -8.47
C GLU A 206 3.06 -15.58 -8.41
N VAL A 207 2.40 -14.47 -8.72
CA VAL A 207 3.01 -13.14 -8.66
C VAL A 207 3.34 -12.74 -7.23
N ILE A 208 2.48 -13.05 -6.26
CA ILE A 208 2.78 -12.81 -4.83
C ILE A 208 4.08 -13.52 -4.46
N ARG A 209 4.19 -14.82 -4.75
CA ARG A 209 5.35 -15.64 -4.38
C ARG A 209 6.65 -15.21 -5.07
N ARG A 210 6.58 -14.89 -6.35
CA ARG A 210 7.77 -14.65 -7.18
C ARG A 210 8.19 -13.20 -7.26
N GLU A 211 7.24 -12.29 -7.20
CA GLU A 211 7.50 -10.90 -7.53
C GLU A 211 7.35 -9.98 -6.33
N ILE A 212 6.30 -10.14 -5.50
CA ILE A 212 5.99 -9.19 -4.44
C ILE A 212 6.75 -9.52 -3.16
N VAL A 213 6.60 -10.74 -2.67
CA VAL A 213 7.20 -11.16 -1.40
C VAL A 213 8.73 -11.01 -1.39
N PRO A 214 9.48 -11.41 -2.44
CA PRO A 214 10.94 -11.34 -2.41
C PRO A 214 11.52 -9.93 -2.52
N CYS A 215 10.74 -8.94 -3.00
CA CYS A 215 11.26 -7.60 -3.26
C CYS A 215 10.64 -6.51 -2.39
N THR A 216 9.61 -6.81 -1.60
CA THR A 216 8.99 -5.82 -0.74
C THR A 216 9.90 -5.47 0.44
N ARG A 217 10.13 -4.17 0.60
CA ARG A 217 10.89 -3.58 1.70
C ARG A 217 9.93 -3.09 2.79
N ILE A 218 10.37 -3.18 4.04
CA ILE A 218 9.66 -2.66 5.21
C ILE A 218 10.58 -1.65 5.86
N ASP A 219 10.29 -0.36 5.66
CA ASP A 219 11.16 0.73 6.06
C ASP A 219 10.44 1.65 7.09
N VAL A 220 11.14 2.05 8.15
CA VAL A 220 10.69 3.08 9.11
C VAL A 220 11.27 4.42 8.70
N ILE A 221 10.40 5.38 8.45
CA ILE A 221 10.80 6.74 8.06
C ILE A 221 10.37 7.74 9.13
N ASN A 222 11.30 8.16 9.94
CA ASN A 222 11.07 9.15 11.00
C ASN A 222 12.31 10.05 11.22
N SER A 223 12.35 10.83 12.29
CA SER A 223 13.43 11.76 12.58
C SER A 223 14.57 11.16 13.40
N ARG A 224 14.50 9.89 13.78
CA ARG A 224 15.55 9.24 14.57
C ARG A 224 16.74 8.87 13.69
N PRO A 225 17.96 8.86 14.25
CA PRO A 225 19.17 8.47 13.51
C PRO A 225 19.18 7.00 13.05
N ASP A 226 18.43 6.13 13.73
CA ASP A 226 18.30 4.71 13.45
C ASP A 226 17.13 4.37 12.49
N SER A 227 16.44 5.39 11.97
CA SER A 227 15.46 5.23 10.92
C SER A 227 16.10 4.88 9.58
N ASP A 228 15.29 4.25 8.71
CA ASP A 228 15.73 3.91 7.37
C ASP A 228 15.92 5.19 6.50
N GLU A 229 16.61 5.03 5.37
CA GLU A 229 16.83 6.13 4.44
C GLU A 229 15.49 6.60 3.82
N ARG A 230 15.48 7.86 3.35
CA ARG A 230 14.30 8.38 2.65
C ARG A 230 13.97 7.55 1.42
N PRO A 231 12.68 7.36 1.12
CA PRO A 231 12.23 6.60 -0.04
C PRO A 231 12.84 7.11 -1.34
N GLN A 232 13.18 6.17 -2.22
CA GLN A 232 13.81 6.44 -3.50
C GLN A 232 13.01 5.74 -4.59
N PHE A 233 12.14 6.49 -5.24
CA PHE A 233 11.22 6.01 -6.28
C PHE A 233 11.77 6.23 -7.70
N ASP A 234 12.83 7.03 -7.84
CA ASP A 234 13.42 7.29 -9.14
C ASP A 234 14.49 6.28 -9.51
N PRO A 235 14.50 5.79 -10.76
CA PRO A 235 15.60 5.00 -11.30
C PRO A 235 16.91 5.78 -11.26
N ARG A 236 18.02 5.07 -11.11
CA ARG A 236 19.36 5.68 -11.02
C ARG A 236 20.30 5.13 -12.09
N ALA A 237 21.08 6.02 -12.70
CA ALA A 237 22.20 5.63 -13.53
C ALA A 237 23.43 5.34 -12.66
N ASP A 238 24.15 4.28 -12.98
CA ASP A 238 25.47 4.02 -12.42
C ASP A 238 26.57 4.82 -13.13
N SER A 239 27.79 4.66 -12.69
CA SER A 239 28.96 5.35 -13.27
C SER A 239 29.26 4.94 -14.72
N CYS A 240 28.74 3.81 -15.18
CA CYS A 240 28.88 3.31 -16.54
C CYS A 240 27.73 3.75 -17.45
N GLY A 241 26.74 4.48 -16.91
CA GLY A 241 25.56 4.95 -17.67
C GLY A 241 24.46 3.91 -17.79
N ALA A 242 24.54 2.77 -17.10
CA ALA A 242 23.46 1.80 -17.03
C ALA A 242 22.43 2.24 -15.97
N TRP A 243 21.17 2.10 -16.30
CA TRP A 243 20.06 2.45 -15.42
C TRP A 243 19.59 1.25 -14.62
N HIS A 244 19.28 1.49 -13.34
CA HIS A 244 18.78 0.51 -12.39
C HIS A 244 17.42 0.92 -11.85
N LEU A 245 16.66 -0.06 -11.37
CA LEU A 245 15.37 0.17 -10.75
C LEU A 245 15.49 1.10 -9.52
N PRO A 246 14.39 1.77 -9.14
CA PRO A 246 14.30 2.42 -7.84
C PRO A 246 14.58 1.43 -6.72
N VAL A 247 15.15 1.92 -5.62
CA VAL A 247 15.36 1.11 -4.41
C VAL A 247 14.02 0.63 -3.83
N ASN A 248 13.01 1.51 -3.89
CA ASN A 248 11.68 1.27 -3.36
C ASN A 248 10.68 0.89 -4.46
N GLN A 249 10.93 -0.21 -5.16
CA GLN A 249 10.05 -0.71 -6.20
C GLN A 249 8.76 -1.31 -5.64
N SER A 250 8.82 -1.97 -4.49
CA SER A 250 7.69 -2.41 -3.68
C SER A 250 8.05 -2.14 -2.21
N SER A 251 7.23 -1.37 -1.50
CA SER A 251 7.61 -0.94 -0.16
C SER A 251 6.43 -0.68 0.77
N ILE A 252 6.62 -1.03 2.03
CA ILE A 252 5.76 -0.68 3.15
C ILE A 252 6.52 0.32 4.00
N PHE A 253 6.00 1.53 4.12
CA PHE A 253 6.57 2.59 4.92
C PHE A 253 5.80 2.75 6.22
N ILE A 254 6.52 2.80 7.33
CA ILE A 254 5.96 3.09 8.64
C ILE A 254 6.48 4.46 9.05
N SER A 255 5.58 5.42 9.22
CA SER A 255 5.97 6.80 9.46
C SER A 255 4.87 7.59 10.16
N GLY A 256 5.28 8.62 10.89
CA GLY A 256 4.39 9.63 11.45
C GLY A 256 4.29 10.89 10.59
N ASN A 257 4.23 12.03 11.26
CA ASN A 257 4.03 13.35 10.64
C ASN A 257 5.13 13.77 9.64
N VAL A 258 6.26 13.09 9.60
CA VAL A 258 7.35 13.42 8.67
C VAL A 258 6.92 13.20 7.23
N MET A 259 6.17 12.12 6.96
CA MET A 259 5.69 11.80 5.61
C MET A 259 4.54 12.70 5.16
N SER A 260 3.74 13.25 6.09
CA SER A 260 2.62 14.14 5.76
C SER A 260 3.05 15.52 5.22
N ARG A 261 4.33 15.88 5.35
CA ARG A 261 4.85 17.22 5.06
C ARG A 261 5.60 17.35 3.73
N GLY A 262 5.53 16.41 2.84
CA GLY A 262 6.16 16.61 1.53
C GLY A 262 6.75 15.38 0.83
N LEU A 263 6.33 14.19 1.17
CA LEU A 263 6.59 13.01 0.34
C LEU A 263 5.34 12.69 -0.48
N THR A 264 5.49 12.72 -1.78
CA THR A 264 4.51 12.14 -2.70
C THR A 264 4.84 10.66 -2.79
N LEU A 265 3.91 9.80 -2.38
CA LEU A 265 3.95 8.38 -2.67
C LEU A 265 3.36 8.17 -4.06
N GLU A 266 4.07 7.50 -4.92
CA GLU A 266 3.60 7.11 -6.25
C GLU A 266 2.87 5.77 -6.19
#